data_88cf9e211aa4b5d494f7812225afd7c3
#
_entry.id   88cf9e211aa4b5d494f7812225afd7c3
#
_cell.length_a   1.000
_cell.length_b   1.000
_cell.length_c   1.000
_cell.angle_alpha   90.00
_cell.angle_beta   90.00
_cell.angle_gamma   90.00
#
_symmetry.space_group_name_H-M   'P 1'
#
loop_
_entity.id
_entity.type
_entity.pdbx_description
1 polymer ?
#
loop_
_entity_poly.entity_id
_entity_poly.type
_entity_poly.pdbx_seq_one_letter_code
_entity_poly.pdbx_strand_id
1 'polypeptide(L)'
;MDAADVMAVALLAEPTRRRLYLYVRERGEPVGREEAARHAGIKPRLAAFHLDRMAEAGLLDVGYRRLSGRVGPGAGRPAKVYSVSQRSFSVEVPQTRYGLAASMMATALSADGPEGDGKSLQDVATAVGESLGGEIRQHARTKGARLEAVQQQLNQLGYEPRVQESGEWTMRNCIFAELSSSHRELVCPMNAAFVTGLVDGAHVKSLRIERRTAPPGCCVRLTSQ
;
A
#
# COMPACT_ATOMS: atom_id res chain seq x y z
N MET A 1 2.52 -7.78 -1.07
CA MET A 1 3.02 -7.44 0.29
C MET A 1 4.47 -6.98 0.15
N ASP A 2 4.75 -5.74 0.58
CA ASP A 2 6.12 -5.21 0.54
C ASP A 2 6.95 -5.82 1.68
N ALA A 3 8.08 -6.43 1.34
CA ALA A 3 8.98 -7.03 2.33
C ALA A 3 9.55 -5.97 3.29
N ALA A 4 9.77 -4.74 2.82
CA ALA A 4 10.24 -3.64 3.67
C ALA A 4 9.19 -3.24 4.71
N ASP A 5 7.90 -3.20 4.35
CA ASP A 5 6.82 -2.91 5.30
C ASP A 5 6.68 -4.03 6.35
N VAL A 6 6.78 -5.30 5.92
CA VAL A 6 6.78 -6.44 6.85
C VAL A 6 7.92 -6.33 7.84
N MET A 7 9.13 -6.04 7.38
CA MET A 7 10.31 -5.91 8.25
C MET A 7 10.18 -4.72 9.22
N ALA A 8 9.68 -3.59 8.76
CA ALA A 8 9.45 -2.41 9.60
C ALA A 8 8.44 -2.69 10.71
N VAL A 9 7.27 -3.26 10.36
CA VAL A 9 6.23 -3.61 11.35
C VAL A 9 6.72 -4.69 12.31
N ALA A 10 7.46 -5.70 11.82
CA ALA A 10 8.03 -6.77 12.66
C ALA A 10 9.02 -6.23 13.72
N LEU A 11 9.71 -5.11 13.47
CA LEU A 11 10.55 -4.47 14.48
C LEU A 11 9.77 -4.07 15.73
N LEU A 12 8.50 -3.68 15.58
CA LEU A 12 7.63 -3.28 16.69
C LEU A 12 7.06 -4.47 17.50
N ALA A 13 7.30 -5.70 17.05
CA ALA A 13 6.95 -6.90 17.84
C ALA A 13 7.79 -6.99 19.12
N GLU A 14 9.04 -6.48 19.12
CA GLU A 14 9.89 -6.43 20.30
C GLU A 14 9.41 -5.33 21.26
N PRO A 15 9.14 -5.66 22.56
CA PRO A 15 8.48 -4.74 23.49
C PRO A 15 9.22 -3.42 23.75
N THR A 16 10.55 -3.45 23.80
CA THR A 16 11.35 -2.25 24.07
C THR A 16 11.30 -1.29 22.89
N ARG A 17 11.42 -1.81 21.65
CA ARG A 17 11.30 -0.99 20.44
C ARG A 17 9.90 -0.38 20.32
N ARG A 18 8.86 -1.18 20.58
CA ARG A 18 7.48 -0.67 20.56
C ARG A 18 7.27 0.44 21.58
N ARG A 19 7.79 0.30 22.82
CA ARG A 19 7.73 1.33 23.86
C ARG A 19 8.44 2.62 23.45
N LEU A 20 9.65 2.51 22.89
CA LEU A 20 10.42 3.64 22.37
C LEU A 20 9.70 4.35 21.21
N TYR A 21 9.16 3.59 20.25
CA TYR A 21 8.39 4.14 19.14
C TYR A 21 7.16 4.91 19.61
N LEU A 22 6.37 4.32 20.50
CA LEU A 22 5.18 4.95 21.04
C LEU A 22 5.52 6.24 21.82
N TYR A 23 6.62 6.24 22.55
CA TYR A 23 7.10 7.43 23.24
C TYR A 23 7.49 8.55 22.26
N VAL A 24 8.28 8.26 21.23
CA VAL A 24 8.64 9.25 20.20
C VAL A 24 7.38 9.81 19.53
N ARG A 25 6.40 8.95 19.24
CA ARG A 25 5.12 9.34 18.65
C ARG A 25 4.29 10.25 19.57
N GLU A 26 4.19 9.91 20.84
CA GLU A 26 3.44 10.68 21.84
C GLU A 26 4.04 12.06 22.07
N ARG A 27 5.37 12.17 22.06
CA ARG A 27 6.07 13.45 22.23
C ARG A 27 5.77 14.47 21.13
N GLY A 28 5.55 14.02 19.91
CA GLY A 28 5.31 14.91 18.76
C GLY A 28 6.50 15.82 18.40
N GLU A 29 7.59 15.75 19.16
CA GLU A 29 8.85 16.49 18.97
C GLU A 29 10.03 15.52 18.85
N PRO A 30 11.15 15.94 18.21
CA PRO A 30 12.34 15.12 18.13
C PRO A 30 12.91 14.76 19.50
N VAL A 31 13.11 13.46 19.76
CA VAL A 31 13.55 12.86 21.03
C VAL A 31 15.01 12.42 20.96
N GLY A 32 15.80 12.77 21.96
CA GLY A 32 17.18 12.29 22.11
C GLY A 32 17.25 10.91 22.79
N ARG A 33 18.38 10.19 22.57
CA ARG A 33 18.59 8.84 23.12
C ARG A 33 18.55 8.77 24.66
N GLU A 34 19.03 9.83 25.35
CA GLU A 34 19.05 9.89 26.81
C GLU A 34 17.63 10.04 27.38
N GLU A 35 16.80 10.84 26.73
CA GLU A 35 15.41 11.03 27.07
C GLU A 35 14.58 9.76 26.84
N ALA A 36 14.73 9.15 25.65
CA ALA A 36 14.10 7.89 25.31
C ALA A 36 14.52 6.74 26.27
N ALA A 37 15.80 6.68 26.63
CA ALA A 37 16.34 5.69 27.56
C ALA A 37 15.71 5.81 28.96
N ARG A 38 15.60 7.04 29.47
CA ARG A 38 14.94 7.30 30.78
C ARG A 38 13.48 6.85 30.78
N HIS A 39 12.75 7.17 29.72
CA HIS A 39 11.36 6.76 29.60
C HIS A 39 11.21 5.23 29.54
N ALA A 40 12.08 4.56 28.78
CA ALA A 40 12.01 3.10 28.63
C ALA A 40 12.66 2.33 29.78
N GLY A 41 13.33 2.97 30.73
CA GLY A 41 14.03 2.33 31.85
C GLY A 41 15.26 1.51 31.39
N ILE A 42 15.96 1.93 30.34
CA ILE A 42 17.09 1.23 29.75
C ILE A 42 18.33 2.13 29.65
N LYS A 43 19.48 1.52 29.33
CA LYS A 43 20.73 2.28 29.14
C LYS A 43 20.65 3.10 27.83
N PRO A 44 21.22 4.34 27.76
CA PRO A 44 21.19 5.18 26.57
C PRO A 44 21.78 4.53 25.30
N ARG A 45 22.82 3.69 25.46
CA ARG A 45 23.41 2.94 24.35
C ARG A 45 22.43 1.95 23.74
N LEU A 46 21.63 1.27 24.57
CA LEU A 46 20.61 0.32 24.10
C LEU A 46 19.43 1.06 23.43
N ALA A 47 19.00 2.20 23.99
CA ALA A 47 18.01 3.03 23.36
C ALA A 47 18.47 3.53 21.98
N ALA A 48 19.73 4.02 21.87
CA ALA A 48 20.30 4.42 20.59
C ALA A 48 20.27 3.27 19.56
N PHE A 49 20.66 2.07 19.95
CA PHE A 49 20.62 0.88 19.08
C PHE A 49 19.21 0.61 18.54
N HIS A 50 18.20 0.63 19.41
CA HIS A 50 16.82 0.39 19.00
C HIS A 50 16.26 1.52 18.12
N LEU A 51 16.57 2.78 18.46
CA LEU A 51 16.15 3.94 17.67
C LEU A 51 16.79 3.95 16.28
N ASP A 52 18.10 3.62 16.19
CA ASP A 52 18.82 3.51 14.92
C ASP A 52 18.21 2.41 14.03
N ARG A 53 17.92 1.24 14.59
CA ARG A 53 17.29 0.14 13.85
C ARG A 53 15.91 0.52 13.31
N MET A 54 15.12 1.27 14.08
CA MET A 54 13.83 1.78 13.62
C MET A 54 13.97 2.86 12.54
N ALA A 55 15.01 3.69 12.64
CA ALA A 55 15.33 4.71 11.62
C ALA A 55 15.80 4.06 10.32
N GLU A 56 16.67 3.04 10.37
CA GLU A 56 17.10 2.26 9.20
C GLU A 56 15.91 1.61 8.47
N ALA A 57 14.87 1.19 9.20
CA ALA A 57 13.66 0.62 8.63
C ALA A 57 12.63 1.69 8.18
N GLY A 58 12.93 2.98 8.37
CA GLY A 58 12.06 4.08 7.97
C GLY A 58 10.88 4.37 8.91
N LEU A 59 10.83 3.73 10.10
CA LEU A 59 9.81 4.03 11.13
C LEU A 59 10.04 5.38 11.80
N LEU A 60 11.32 5.79 11.90
CA LEU A 60 11.74 7.06 12.48
C LEU A 60 12.62 7.83 11.49
N ASP A 61 12.52 9.13 11.52
CA ASP A 61 13.43 10.06 10.86
C ASP A 61 14.54 10.48 11.83
N VAL A 62 15.73 10.73 11.28
CA VAL A 62 16.91 11.18 12.04
C VAL A 62 17.16 12.65 11.78
N GLY A 63 17.29 13.40 12.86
CA GLY A 63 17.73 14.79 12.84
C GLY A 63 18.92 15.02 13.78
N TYR A 64 19.43 16.25 13.76
CA TYR A 64 20.50 16.68 14.65
C TYR A 64 20.11 18.00 15.30
N ARG A 65 20.05 18.01 16.63
CA ARG A 65 19.63 19.19 17.41
C ARG A 65 20.60 19.45 18.56
N ARG A 66 20.84 20.73 18.88
CA ARG A 66 21.54 21.10 20.09
C ARG A 66 20.57 21.08 21.26
N LEU A 67 20.76 20.13 22.18
CA LEU A 67 19.86 19.95 23.34
C LEU A 67 20.16 20.95 24.49
N SER A 68 21.33 21.63 24.45
CA SER A 68 21.76 22.56 25.49
C SER A 68 21.17 23.97 25.39
N GLY A 69 20.45 24.30 24.32
CA GLY A 69 19.96 25.66 24.05
C GLY A 69 21.06 26.70 23.78
N ARG A 70 22.36 26.33 23.92
CA ARG A 70 23.50 27.24 23.71
C ARG A 70 23.78 27.41 22.21
N VAL A 71 24.07 28.63 21.79
CA VAL A 71 24.41 29.01 20.42
C VAL A 71 25.84 29.62 20.40
N GLY A 72 26.65 29.33 19.39
CA GLY A 72 27.96 29.90 19.20
C GLY A 72 29.13 28.93 19.45
N PRO A 73 30.39 29.43 19.39
CA PRO A 73 31.60 28.65 19.68
C PRO A 73 31.53 28.03 21.08
N GLY A 74 31.77 26.71 21.20
CA GLY A 74 31.68 25.98 22.48
C GLY A 74 30.32 25.39 22.83
N ALA A 75 29.28 25.55 22.00
CA ALA A 75 27.93 25.00 22.24
C ALA A 75 27.82 23.46 22.13
N GLY A 76 28.91 22.76 21.82
CA GLY A 76 28.97 21.31 21.67
C GLY A 76 28.47 20.81 20.31
N ARG A 77 28.73 19.52 20.01
CA ARG A 77 28.26 18.86 18.78
C ARG A 77 26.74 18.65 18.88
N PRO A 78 25.95 18.88 17.80
CA PRO A 78 24.54 18.55 17.79
C PRO A 78 24.32 17.07 18.11
N ALA A 79 23.37 16.80 18.99
CA ALA A 79 22.97 15.45 19.35
C ALA A 79 22.03 14.88 18.29
N LYS A 80 22.14 13.58 18.03
CA LYS A 80 21.21 12.83 17.18
C LYS A 80 19.85 12.74 17.88
N VAL A 81 18.80 13.10 17.16
CA VAL A 81 17.41 13.03 17.62
C VAL A 81 16.56 12.28 16.63
N TYR A 82 15.43 11.76 17.08
CA TYR A 82 14.52 10.91 16.31
C TYR A 82 13.10 11.46 16.38
N SER A 83 12.43 11.46 15.26
CA SER A 83 10.99 11.78 15.12
C SER A 83 10.27 10.69 14.33
N VAL A 84 8.95 10.60 14.47
CA VAL A 84 8.18 9.64 13.68
C VAL A 84 8.24 10.01 12.21
N SER A 85 8.49 9.03 11.35
CA SER A 85 8.47 9.22 9.90
C SER A 85 7.05 9.49 9.40
N GLN A 86 6.92 10.26 8.32
CA GLN A 86 5.65 10.49 7.63
C GLN A 86 5.23 9.29 6.77
N ARG A 87 6.08 8.29 6.62
CA ARG A 87 5.77 7.06 5.89
C ARG A 87 4.74 6.23 6.63
N SER A 88 3.71 5.78 5.90
CA SER A 88 2.77 4.77 6.38
C SER A 88 3.25 3.37 6.05
N PHE A 89 3.04 2.43 6.97
CA PHE A 89 3.34 1.01 6.81
C PHE A 89 2.05 0.21 6.94
N SER A 90 1.77 -0.66 5.96
CA SER A 90 0.61 -1.54 5.98
C SER A 90 1.00 -2.98 5.64
N VAL A 91 0.60 -3.91 6.50
CA VAL A 91 0.79 -5.35 6.30
C VAL A 91 -0.55 -6.05 6.41
N GLU A 92 -1.00 -6.64 5.32
CA GLU A 92 -2.27 -7.35 5.23
C GLU A 92 -2.06 -8.74 4.66
N VAL A 93 -2.69 -9.76 5.28
CA VAL A 93 -2.58 -11.17 4.89
C VAL A 93 -3.98 -11.82 4.94
N PRO A 94 -4.57 -12.20 3.79
CA PRO A 94 -4.11 -11.94 2.42
C PRO A 94 -4.11 -10.45 2.08
N GLN A 95 -3.40 -10.08 0.99
CA GLN A 95 -3.27 -8.69 0.60
C GLN A 95 -4.61 -8.09 0.15
N THR A 96 -4.96 -6.92 0.66
CA THR A 96 -6.17 -6.15 0.28
C THR A 96 -5.80 -4.76 -0.26
N ARG A 97 -6.78 -4.05 -0.83
CA ARG A 97 -6.62 -2.73 -1.42
C ARG A 97 -7.81 -1.81 -1.08
N TYR A 98 -8.21 -1.77 0.17
CA TYR A 98 -9.36 -0.95 0.59
C TYR A 98 -9.15 0.55 0.34
N GLY A 99 -7.91 1.05 0.44
CA GLY A 99 -7.59 2.42 0.05
C GLY A 99 -7.87 2.71 -1.42
N LEU A 100 -7.62 1.75 -2.33
CA LEU A 100 -7.98 1.88 -3.74
C LEU A 100 -9.51 1.92 -3.93
N ALA A 101 -10.24 1.04 -3.26
CA ALA A 101 -11.71 1.05 -3.30
C ALA A 101 -12.26 2.39 -2.77
N ALA A 102 -11.75 2.85 -1.62
CA ALA A 102 -12.16 4.13 -1.02
C ALA A 102 -11.89 5.32 -1.95
N SER A 103 -10.74 5.34 -2.64
CA SER A 103 -10.40 6.39 -3.59
C SER A 103 -11.36 6.40 -4.79
N MET A 104 -11.67 5.23 -5.38
CA MET A 104 -12.62 5.13 -6.49
C MET A 104 -14.03 5.56 -6.07
N MET A 105 -14.49 5.13 -4.89
CA MET A 105 -15.80 5.51 -4.36
C MET A 105 -15.88 7.01 -4.06
N ALA A 106 -14.85 7.59 -3.44
CA ALA A 106 -14.81 9.03 -3.18
C ALA A 106 -14.84 9.85 -4.47
N THR A 107 -14.09 9.42 -5.50
CA THR A 107 -14.09 10.07 -6.81
C THR A 107 -15.47 9.99 -7.46
N ALA A 108 -16.14 8.83 -7.45
CA ALA A 108 -17.47 8.68 -8.02
C ALA A 108 -18.50 9.53 -7.29
N LEU A 109 -18.47 9.55 -5.94
CA LEU A 109 -19.36 10.41 -5.15
C LEU A 109 -19.13 11.90 -5.40
N SER A 110 -17.88 12.31 -5.64
CA SER A 110 -17.57 13.71 -6.01
C SER A 110 -18.06 14.05 -7.41
N ALA A 111 -18.06 13.09 -8.34
CA ALA A 111 -18.58 13.24 -9.69
C ALA A 111 -20.12 13.37 -9.75
N ASP A 112 -20.81 12.87 -8.75
CA ASP A 112 -22.29 12.92 -8.63
C ASP A 112 -22.79 14.23 -7.99
N GLY A 113 -21.88 15.14 -7.59
CA GLY A 113 -22.17 16.44 -6.98
C GLY A 113 -22.63 17.49 -8.02
N PRO A 114 -23.00 18.70 -7.55
CA PRO A 114 -23.55 19.78 -8.44
C PRO A 114 -22.59 20.24 -9.54
N GLU A 115 -21.29 20.05 -9.37
CA GLU A 115 -20.23 20.37 -10.35
C GLU A 115 -19.60 19.12 -10.95
N GLY A 116 -20.16 17.93 -10.68
CA GLY A 116 -19.63 16.66 -11.13
C GLY A 116 -19.96 16.34 -12.59
N ASP A 117 -19.20 15.43 -13.17
CA ASP A 117 -19.36 14.97 -14.56
C ASP A 117 -20.31 13.74 -14.70
N GLY A 118 -20.98 13.33 -13.61
CA GLY A 118 -21.95 12.24 -13.58
C GLY A 118 -21.36 10.85 -13.82
N LYS A 119 -20.06 10.66 -13.63
CA LYS A 119 -19.40 9.36 -13.81
C LYS A 119 -19.84 8.35 -12.76
N SER A 120 -20.27 7.19 -13.20
CA SER A 120 -20.59 6.08 -12.33
C SER A 120 -19.31 5.51 -11.66
N LEU A 121 -19.50 4.76 -10.57
CA LEU A 121 -18.38 4.05 -9.90
C LEU A 121 -17.64 3.11 -10.87
N GLN A 122 -18.34 2.49 -11.79
CA GLN A 122 -17.75 1.63 -12.81
C GLN A 122 -16.90 2.42 -13.81
N ASP A 123 -17.34 3.61 -14.23
CA ASP A 123 -16.56 4.48 -15.12
C ASP A 123 -15.27 4.94 -14.47
N VAL A 124 -15.35 5.34 -13.19
CA VAL A 124 -14.17 5.70 -12.39
C VAL A 124 -13.23 4.51 -12.25
N ALA A 125 -13.76 3.33 -11.94
CA ALA A 125 -12.95 2.12 -11.79
C ALA A 125 -12.25 1.73 -13.10
N THR A 126 -12.98 1.82 -14.24
CA THR A 126 -12.41 1.59 -15.58
C THR A 126 -11.27 2.57 -15.86
N ALA A 127 -11.49 3.86 -15.63
CA ALA A 127 -10.47 4.88 -15.87
C ALA A 127 -9.20 4.67 -15.03
N VAL A 128 -9.35 4.27 -13.76
CA VAL A 128 -8.21 3.93 -12.90
C VAL A 128 -7.46 2.72 -13.44
N GLY A 129 -8.18 1.69 -13.88
CA GLY A 129 -7.59 0.52 -14.53
C GLY A 129 -6.86 0.88 -15.81
N GLU A 130 -7.47 1.68 -16.70
CA GLU A 130 -6.88 2.14 -17.96
C GLU A 130 -5.58 2.91 -17.75
N SER A 131 -5.51 3.74 -16.71
CA SER A 131 -4.28 4.47 -16.35
C SER A 131 -3.13 3.50 -16.05
N LEU A 132 -3.37 2.49 -15.20
CA LEU A 132 -2.38 1.46 -14.89
C LEU A 132 -2.00 0.61 -16.11
N GLY A 133 -2.98 0.24 -16.92
CA GLY A 133 -2.76 -0.48 -18.18
C GLY A 133 -1.96 0.35 -19.19
N GLY A 134 -2.19 1.66 -19.23
CA GLY A 134 -1.44 2.62 -20.03
C GLY A 134 0.05 2.64 -19.68
N GLU A 135 0.40 2.59 -18.39
CA GLU A 135 1.78 2.47 -17.93
C GLU A 135 2.44 1.17 -18.41
N ILE A 136 1.72 0.04 -18.31
CA ILE A 136 2.19 -1.24 -18.86
C ILE A 136 2.49 -1.12 -20.35
N ARG A 137 1.58 -0.51 -21.12
CA ARG A 137 1.74 -0.34 -22.56
C ARG A 137 2.97 0.49 -22.95
N GLN A 138 3.29 1.50 -22.16
CA GLN A 138 4.48 2.34 -22.38
C GLN A 138 5.79 1.56 -22.22
N HIS A 139 5.85 0.60 -21.29
CA HIS A 139 7.06 -0.14 -20.96
C HIS A 139 7.15 -1.50 -21.67
N ALA A 140 6.03 -2.14 -22.00
CA ALA A 140 5.97 -3.44 -22.66
C ALA A 140 5.57 -3.29 -24.14
N ARG A 141 6.49 -3.57 -25.08
CA ARG A 141 6.30 -3.31 -26.51
C ARG A 141 5.64 -4.45 -27.26
N THR A 142 5.79 -5.71 -26.81
CA THR A 142 5.22 -6.89 -27.48
C THR A 142 3.95 -7.38 -26.78
N LYS A 143 3.11 -8.12 -27.49
CA LYS A 143 1.87 -8.71 -26.92
C LYS A 143 2.19 -9.63 -25.74
N GLY A 144 3.20 -10.49 -25.85
CA GLY A 144 3.64 -11.39 -24.78
C GLY A 144 4.11 -10.63 -23.54
N ALA A 145 4.99 -9.62 -23.72
CA ALA A 145 5.47 -8.80 -22.62
C ALA A 145 4.32 -8.03 -21.89
N ARG A 146 3.30 -7.57 -22.63
CA ARG A 146 2.12 -6.93 -22.03
C ARG A 146 1.29 -7.91 -21.21
N LEU A 147 1.10 -9.13 -21.71
CA LEU A 147 0.38 -10.19 -21.02
C LEU A 147 1.07 -10.55 -19.68
N GLU A 148 2.39 -10.76 -19.73
CA GLU A 148 3.21 -11.00 -18.54
C GLU A 148 3.15 -9.81 -17.56
N ALA A 149 3.25 -8.58 -18.05
CA ALA A 149 3.18 -7.38 -17.23
C ALA A 149 1.80 -7.20 -16.58
N VAL A 150 0.69 -7.52 -17.27
CA VAL A 150 -0.65 -7.56 -16.67
C VAL A 150 -0.72 -8.61 -15.55
N GLN A 151 -0.16 -9.81 -15.76
CA GLN A 151 -0.10 -10.83 -14.72
C GLN A 151 0.70 -10.37 -13.49
N GLN A 152 1.86 -9.75 -13.72
CA GLN A 152 2.69 -9.19 -12.66
C GLN A 152 1.96 -8.07 -11.91
N GLN A 153 1.26 -7.18 -12.62
CA GLN A 153 0.49 -6.09 -12.02
C GLN A 153 -0.65 -6.63 -11.14
N LEU A 154 -1.38 -7.64 -11.61
CA LEU A 154 -2.41 -8.32 -10.82
C LEU A 154 -1.82 -8.98 -9.56
N ASN A 155 -0.63 -9.60 -9.66
CA ASN A 155 0.08 -10.13 -8.50
C ASN A 155 0.48 -9.03 -7.51
N GLN A 156 1.02 -7.91 -7.98
CA GLN A 156 1.42 -6.77 -7.14
C GLN A 156 0.21 -6.12 -6.44
N LEU A 157 -0.93 -6.11 -7.11
CA LEU A 157 -2.20 -5.68 -6.52
C LEU A 157 -2.71 -6.65 -5.45
N GLY A 158 -2.32 -7.93 -5.52
CA GLY A 158 -2.69 -8.95 -4.56
C GLY A 158 -3.79 -9.92 -5.02
N TYR A 159 -4.13 -9.94 -6.31
CA TYR A 159 -5.15 -10.86 -6.84
C TYR A 159 -4.70 -12.32 -6.89
N GLU A 160 -3.39 -12.59 -6.93
CA GLU A 160 -2.83 -13.94 -7.07
C GLU A 160 -3.42 -14.73 -8.26
N PRO A 161 -3.25 -14.22 -9.52
CA PRO A 161 -3.81 -14.88 -10.69
C PRO A 161 -3.19 -16.26 -10.91
N ARG A 162 -4.04 -17.26 -11.16
CA ARG A 162 -3.69 -18.58 -11.64
C ARG A 162 -4.12 -18.75 -13.09
N VAL A 163 -3.16 -19.03 -13.95
CA VAL A 163 -3.43 -19.38 -15.33
C VAL A 163 -3.56 -20.91 -15.44
N GLN A 164 -4.68 -21.36 -15.97
CA GLN A 164 -4.96 -22.77 -16.21
C GLN A 164 -4.44 -23.19 -17.60
N GLU A 165 -4.30 -24.49 -17.85
CA GLU A 165 -3.93 -25.03 -19.16
C GLU A 165 -4.89 -24.61 -20.27
N SER A 166 -6.16 -24.39 -19.95
CA SER A 166 -7.19 -23.85 -20.85
C SER A 166 -6.97 -22.39 -21.25
N GLY A 167 -5.99 -21.70 -20.68
CA GLY A 167 -5.78 -20.25 -20.85
C GLY A 167 -6.69 -19.39 -19.98
N GLU A 168 -7.49 -19.98 -19.13
CA GLU A 168 -8.32 -19.28 -18.15
C GLU A 168 -7.48 -18.78 -16.96
N TRP A 169 -7.74 -17.55 -16.51
CA TRP A 169 -7.13 -16.97 -15.32
C TRP A 169 -8.16 -16.84 -14.20
N THR A 170 -7.90 -17.46 -13.07
CA THR A 170 -8.68 -17.35 -11.86
C THR A 170 -7.91 -16.59 -10.80
N MET A 171 -8.59 -15.71 -10.06
CA MET A 171 -7.99 -14.95 -8.97
C MET A 171 -8.16 -15.71 -7.65
N ARG A 172 -7.05 -16.08 -6.99
CA ARG A 172 -7.08 -16.80 -5.70
C ARG A 172 -7.48 -15.89 -4.55
N ASN A 173 -7.17 -14.60 -4.67
CA ASN A 173 -7.52 -13.60 -3.68
C ASN A 173 -8.40 -12.50 -4.29
N CYS A 174 -9.36 -12.00 -3.52
CA CYS A 174 -10.09 -10.79 -3.86
C CYS A 174 -9.54 -9.64 -3.03
N ILE A 175 -8.95 -8.64 -3.70
CA ILE A 175 -8.36 -7.48 -3.01
C ILE A 175 -9.39 -6.60 -2.29
N PHE A 176 -10.68 -6.87 -2.49
CA PHE A 176 -11.82 -6.21 -1.84
C PHE A 176 -12.71 -7.22 -1.08
N ALA A 177 -12.13 -8.32 -0.57
CA ALA A 177 -12.86 -9.46 -0.05
C ALA A 177 -13.89 -9.09 1.01
N GLU A 178 -13.51 -8.34 2.05
CA GLU A 178 -14.41 -7.95 3.14
C GLU A 178 -15.52 -7.02 2.66
N LEU A 179 -15.19 -6.02 1.83
CA LEU A 179 -16.20 -5.14 1.22
C LEU A 179 -17.18 -5.93 0.33
N SER A 180 -16.65 -6.88 -0.46
CA SER A 180 -17.49 -7.69 -1.34
C SER A 180 -18.37 -8.69 -0.60
N SER A 181 -18.06 -9.06 0.63
CA SER A 181 -18.91 -9.91 1.46
C SER A 181 -20.21 -9.22 1.87
N SER A 182 -20.13 -7.92 2.18
CA SER A 182 -21.26 -7.11 2.66
C SER A 182 -21.93 -6.29 1.55
N HIS A 183 -21.19 -5.91 0.49
CA HIS A 183 -21.64 -4.99 -0.56
C HIS A 183 -21.35 -5.52 -1.97
N ARG A 184 -21.70 -6.80 -2.22
CA ARG A 184 -21.36 -7.53 -3.43
C ARG A 184 -21.84 -6.84 -4.71
N GLU A 185 -23.07 -6.33 -4.70
CA GLU A 185 -23.70 -5.69 -5.86
C GLU A 185 -23.01 -4.39 -6.28
N LEU A 186 -22.33 -3.74 -5.36
CA LEU A 186 -21.56 -2.54 -5.61
C LEU A 186 -20.10 -2.86 -5.96
N VAL A 187 -19.47 -3.70 -5.14
CA VAL A 187 -18.01 -3.94 -5.18
C VAL A 187 -17.60 -4.86 -6.31
N CYS A 188 -18.39 -5.90 -6.63
CA CYS A 188 -18.02 -6.82 -7.70
C CYS A 188 -18.08 -6.18 -9.10
N PRO A 189 -19.10 -5.36 -9.46
CA PRO A 189 -19.08 -4.60 -10.71
C PRO A 189 -17.90 -3.61 -10.80
N MET A 190 -17.65 -2.86 -9.73
CA MET A 190 -16.50 -1.96 -9.63
C MET A 190 -15.17 -2.70 -9.88
N ASN A 191 -14.98 -3.84 -9.21
CA ASN A 191 -13.79 -4.67 -9.37
C ASN A 191 -13.63 -5.20 -10.81
N ALA A 192 -14.70 -5.67 -11.42
CA ALA A 192 -14.67 -6.14 -12.82
C ALA A 192 -14.32 -4.99 -13.78
N ALA A 193 -14.92 -3.81 -13.59
CA ALA A 193 -14.65 -2.62 -14.37
C ALA A 193 -13.17 -2.18 -14.25
N PHE A 194 -12.62 -2.20 -13.03
CA PHE A 194 -11.21 -1.90 -12.79
C PHE A 194 -10.26 -2.84 -13.55
N VAL A 195 -10.50 -4.16 -13.47
CA VAL A 195 -9.66 -5.16 -14.18
C VAL A 195 -9.87 -5.07 -15.70
N THR A 196 -11.09 -4.76 -16.16
CA THR A 196 -11.35 -4.49 -17.59
C THR A 196 -10.50 -3.32 -18.08
N GLY A 197 -10.55 -2.19 -17.38
CA GLY A 197 -9.74 -1.03 -17.72
C GLY A 197 -8.25 -1.33 -17.75
N LEU A 198 -7.73 -2.11 -16.78
CA LEU A 198 -6.33 -2.52 -16.75
C LEU A 198 -5.92 -3.31 -18.03
N VAL A 199 -6.74 -4.27 -18.44
CA VAL A 199 -6.47 -5.10 -19.61
C VAL A 199 -6.59 -4.28 -20.91
N ASP A 200 -7.60 -3.43 -20.99
CA ASP A 200 -7.86 -2.57 -22.16
C ASP A 200 -6.77 -1.50 -22.31
N GLY A 201 -6.40 -0.83 -21.22
CA GLY A 201 -5.31 0.15 -21.19
C GLY A 201 -3.95 -0.45 -21.59
N ALA A 202 -3.69 -1.71 -21.21
CA ALA A 202 -2.51 -2.47 -21.62
C ALA A 202 -2.57 -2.96 -23.09
N HIS A 203 -3.71 -2.80 -23.78
CA HIS A 203 -3.97 -3.32 -25.13
C HIS A 203 -3.76 -4.86 -25.24
N VAL A 204 -4.20 -5.62 -24.24
CA VAL A 204 -4.16 -7.09 -24.24
C VAL A 204 -5.51 -7.63 -24.73
N LYS A 205 -5.75 -7.54 -26.03
CA LYS A 205 -7.02 -7.95 -26.68
C LYS A 205 -7.32 -9.46 -26.62
N SER A 206 -6.34 -10.28 -26.23
CA SER A 206 -6.51 -11.73 -26.09
C SER A 206 -7.15 -12.16 -24.78
N LEU A 207 -7.42 -11.22 -23.86
CA LEU A 207 -8.09 -11.50 -22.60
C LEU A 207 -9.47 -10.86 -22.59
N ARG A 208 -10.47 -11.62 -22.15
CA ARG A 208 -11.81 -11.15 -21.87
C ARG A 208 -12.10 -11.31 -20.38
N ILE A 209 -12.72 -10.27 -19.80
CA ILE A 209 -13.09 -10.27 -18.39
C ILE A 209 -14.53 -10.78 -18.25
N GLU A 210 -14.71 -11.79 -17.41
CA GLU A 210 -16.01 -12.32 -17.04
C GLU A 210 -16.25 -12.12 -15.54
N ARG A 211 -17.48 -11.76 -15.19
CA ARG A 211 -17.90 -11.66 -13.80
C ARG A 211 -18.62 -12.94 -13.37
N ARG A 212 -18.09 -13.60 -12.35
CA ARG A 212 -18.78 -14.74 -11.70
C ARG A 212 -19.77 -14.25 -10.66
N THR A 213 -20.94 -14.86 -10.65
CA THR A 213 -21.99 -14.50 -9.70
C THR A 213 -21.97 -15.34 -8.41
N ALA A 214 -21.24 -16.47 -8.39
CA ALA A 214 -21.22 -17.41 -7.27
C ALA A 214 -19.82 -17.57 -6.64
N PRO A 215 -19.71 -17.66 -5.28
CA PRO A 215 -18.50 -18.05 -4.57
C PRO A 215 -18.14 -19.54 -4.82
N PRO A 216 -16.89 -20.00 -4.51
CA PRO A 216 -15.89 -19.27 -3.74
C PRO A 216 -14.90 -18.49 -4.61
N GLY A 217 -14.26 -17.45 -4.03
CA GLY A 217 -13.15 -16.69 -4.61
C GLY A 217 -13.56 -15.33 -5.18
N CYS A 218 -12.66 -14.74 -5.95
CA CYS A 218 -12.89 -13.45 -6.59
C CYS A 218 -13.97 -13.54 -7.69
N CYS A 219 -14.77 -12.48 -7.81
CA CYS A 219 -15.79 -12.37 -8.86
C CYS A 219 -15.20 -12.18 -10.28
N VAL A 220 -13.93 -11.83 -10.39
CA VAL A 220 -13.25 -11.58 -11.67
C VAL A 220 -12.58 -12.85 -12.18
N ARG A 221 -12.78 -13.12 -13.45
CA ARG A 221 -12.18 -14.21 -14.23
C ARG A 221 -11.75 -13.65 -15.58
N LEU A 222 -10.62 -14.10 -16.10
CA LEU A 222 -10.19 -13.74 -17.44
C LEU A 222 -10.11 -15.01 -18.29
N THR A 223 -10.60 -14.90 -19.53
CA THR A 223 -10.56 -15.99 -20.50
C THR A 223 -9.77 -15.56 -21.74
N SER A 224 -8.98 -16.47 -22.30
CA SER A 224 -8.30 -16.24 -23.58
C SER A 224 -9.32 -16.32 -24.73
N GLN A 225 -9.22 -15.38 -25.68
CA GLN A 225 -9.95 -15.43 -26.96
C GLN A 225 -9.13 -16.13 -28.02
#